data_37e4365b900a75107949991ca3be8032
#
_entry.id   37e4365b900a75107949991ca3be8032
#
_cell.length_a   1.000
_cell.length_b   1.000
_cell.length_c   1.000
_cell.angle_alpha   90.00
_cell.angle_beta   90.00
_cell.angle_gamma   90.00
#
_symmetry.space_group_name_H-M   'P 1'
#
loop_
_entity.id
_entity.type
_entity.pdbx_description
1 polymer ?
#
loop_
_entity_poly.entity_id
_entity_poly.type
_entity_poly.pdbx_seq_one_letter_code
_entity_poly.pdbx_strand_id
1 'polypeptide(L)'
;MTVPRSDRVAVYGAYGHTGRFVLDELRRRGFVPVACGRDAAQLDALGATTGVETRVAAVDDPAALDAAFAGTAAVVHCAGPFLDTAAPVLDAALRARIH
;
A
#
# COMPACT_ATOMS: atom_id res chain seq x y z
N MET A 1 -20.08 20.15 0.42
CA MET A 1 -19.63 19.31 -0.69
C MET A 1 -19.00 18.04 -0.16
N THR A 2 -19.38 16.95 -0.72
CA THR A 2 -18.77 15.69 -0.32
C THR A 2 -17.41 15.55 -0.98
N VAL A 3 -16.39 15.34 -0.18
CA VAL A 3 -15.08 15.00 -0.71
C VAL A 3 -15.20 13.60 -1.31
N PRO A 4 -14.85 13.42 -2.58
CA PRO A 4 -14.90 12.09 -3.17
C PRO A 4 -14.10 11.11 -2.33
N ARG A 5 -14.59 9.89 -2.22
CA ARG A 5 -13.75 8.85 -1.63
C ARG A 5 -12.47 8.78 -2.42
N SER A 6 -11.41 8.56 -1.70
CA SER A 6 -10.12 8.44 -2.35
C SER A 6 -10.14 7.28 -3.33
N ASP A 7 -9.64 7.52 -4.53
CA ASP A 7 -9.37 6.45 -5.49
C ASP A 7 -8.05 5.75 -5.16
N ARG A 8 -7.40 6.12 -4.08
CA ARG A 8 -6.13 5.58 -3.69
C ARG A 8 -6.28 4.21 -3.07
N VAL A 9 -5.46 3.29 -3.51
CA VAL A 9 -5.41 1.93 -2.99
C VAL A 9 -3.98 1.66 -2.55
N ALA A 10 -3.80 1.37 -1.27
CA ALA A 10 -2.48 1.02 -0.75
C ALA A 10 -2.13 -0.40 -1.16
N VAL A 11 -0.90 -0.60 -1.66
CA VAL A 11 -0.39 -1.92 -2.04
C VAL A 11 0.82 -2.20 -1.17
N TYR A 12 0.66 -3.06 -0.17
CA TYR A 12 1.74 -3.39 0.74
C TYR A 12 2.60 -4.51 0.17
N GLY A 13 3.92 -4.27 0.10
CA GLY A 13 4.84 -5.19 -0.56
C GLY A 13 4.87 -5.01 -2.07
N ALA A 14 4.73 -3.78 -2.52
CA ALA A 14 4.51 -3.45 -3.94
C ALA A 14 5.69 -3.71 -4.85
N TYR A 15 6.90 -3.88 -4.31
CA TYR A 15 8.08 -4.06 -5.14
C TYR A 15 8.35 -5.51 -5.58
N GLY A 16 7.54 -6.46 -5.15
CA GLY A 16 7.61 -7.83 -5.67
C GLY A 16 6.85 -7.97 -6.99
N HIS A 17 6.97 -9.13 -7.64
CA HIS A 17 6.29 -9.36 -8.92
C HIS A 17 4.78 -9.17 -8.83
N THR A 18 4.15 -9.76 -7.81
CA THR A 18 2.71 -9.65 -7.62
C THR A 18 2.31 -8.20 -7.35
N GLY A 19 3.08 -7.51 -6.50
CA GLY A 19 2.80 -6.11 -6.17
C GLY A 19 2.86 -5.22 -7.39
N ARG A 20 3.88 -5.39 -8.24
CA ARG A 20 4.02 -4.59 -9.47
C ARG A 20 2.87 -4.85 -10.43
N PHE A 21 2.46 -6.10 -10.58
CA PHE A 21 1.29 -6.43 -11.39
C PHE A 21 0.05 -5.73 -10.87
N VAL A 22 -0.16 -5.74 -9.55
CA VAL A 22 -1.32 -5.08 -8.92
C VAL A 22 -1.27 -3.56 -9.15
N LEU A 23 -0.09 -2.94 -9.03
CA LEU A 23 0.05 -1.51 -9.31
C LEU A 23 -0.40 -1.17 -10.73
N ASP A 24 0.06 -1.93 -11.72
CA ASP A 24 -0.29 -1.70 -13.11
C ASP A 24 -1.78 -1.89 -13.35
N GLU A 25 -2.35 -2.95 -12.76
CA GLU A 25 -3.77 -3.26 -12.91
C GLU A 25 -4.65 -2.18 -12.31
N LEU A 26 -4.27 -1.66 -11.12
CA LEU A 26 -5.01 -0.58 -10.49
C LEU A 26 -5.01 0.68 -11.35
N ARG A 27 -3.87 1.04 -11.91
CA ARG A 27 -3.78 2.20 -12.80
C ARG A 27 -4.64 2.01 -14.04
N ARG A 28 -4.61 0.83 -14.61
CA ARG A 28 -5.39 0.53 -15.80
C ARG A 28 -6.90 0.67 -15.53
N ARG A 29 -7.32 0.42 -14.30
CA ARG A 29 -8.72 0.52 -13.88
C ARG A 29 -9.10 1.90 -13.35
N GLY A 30 -8.20 2.87 -13.40
CA GLY A 30 -8.47 4.24 -12.99
C GLY A 30 -8.26 4.53 -11.52
N PHE A 31 -7.66 3.60 -10.76
CA PHE A 31 -7.30 3.83 -9.37
C PHE A 31 -5.91 4.44 -9.26
N VAL A 32 -5.64 5.04 -8.11
CA VAL A 32 -4.33 5.61 -7.80
C VAL A 32 -3.64 4.70 -6.78
N PRO A 33 -2.66 3.89 -7.18
CA PRO A 33 -1.97 3.01 -6.25
C PRO A 33 -1.00 3.81 -5.39
N VAL A 34 -0.86 3.40 -4.14
CA VAL A 34 0.16 3.90 -3.21
C VAL A 34 1.01 2.71 -2.80
N ALA A 35 2.26 2.71 -3.19
CA ALA A 35 3.16 1.59 -2.91
C ALA A 35 3.70 1.71 -1.50
N CYS A 36 3.50 0.68 -0.70
CA CYS A 36 3.92 0.63 0.69
C CYS A 36 4.83 -0.58 0.93
N GLY A 37 5.73 -0.45 1.87
CA GLY A 37 6.60 -1.54 2.27
C GLY A 37 7.65 -1.07 3.25
N ARG A 38 8.47 -2.00 3.73
CA ARG A 38 9.50 -1.68 4.73
C ARG A 38 10.82 -1.22 4.12
N ASP A 39 11.06 -1.50 2.86
CA ASP A 39 12.36 -1.23 2.20
C ASP A 39 12.31 0.08 1.45
N ALA A 40 12.83 1.14 2.07
CA ALA A 40 12.82 2.48 1.49
C ALA A 40 13.56 2.52 0.14
N ALA A 41 14.68 1.80 0.02
CA ALA A 41 15.47 1.83 -1.22
C ALA A 41 14.71 1.21 -2.38
N GLN A 42 14.01 0.08 -2.14
CA GLN A 42 13.21 -0.55 -3.19
C GLN A 42 11.99 0.30 -3.55
N LEU A 43 11.38 0.93 -2.56
CA LEU A 43 10.26 1.85 -2.83
C LEU A 43 10.71 3.07 -3.62
N ASP A 44 11.85 3.65 -3.29
CA ASP A 44 12.39 4.78 -4.04
C ASP A 44 12.66 4.41 -5.49
N ALA A 45 13.24 3.24 -5.72
CA ALA A 45 13.48 2.75 -7.08
C ALA A 45 12.17 2.53 -7.84
N LEU A 46 11.17 1.98 -7.19
CA LEU A 46 9.86 1.75 -7.78
C LEU A 46 9.19 3.08 -8.13
N GLY A 47 9.23 4.04 -7.22
CA GLY A 47 8.67 5.37 -7.46
C GLY A 47 9.36 6.10 -8.61
N ALA A 48 10.69 5.98 -8.70
CA ALA A 48 11.45 6.60 -9.78
C ALA A 48 11.11 5.98 -11.14
N THR A 49 10.84 4.67 -11.18
CA THR A 49 10.53 3.96 -12.41
C THR A 49 9.09 4.15 -12.87
N THR A 50 8.15 4.15 -11.92
CA THR A 50 6.71 4.12 -12.23
C THR A 50 6.00 5.43 -11.95
N GLY A 51 6.60 6.33 -11.18
CA GLY A 51 5.95 7.56 -10.76
C GLY A 51 4.89 7.37 -9.66
N VAL A 52 4.80 6.17 -9.09
CA VAL A 52 3.81 5.87 -8.05
C VAL A 52 4.20 6.54 -6.73
N GLU A 53 3.21 6.99 -5.97
CA GLU A 53 3.42 7.47 -4.61
C GLU A 53 3.90 6.31 -3.73
N THR A 54 4.89 6.57 -2.88
CA THR A 54 5.44 5.53 -2.00
C THR A 54 5.37 5.95 -0.54
N ARG A 55 5.16 4.99 0.34
CA ARG A 55 5.13 5.23 1.79
C ARG A 55 5.83 4.06 2.49
N VAL A 56 6.83 4.39 3.30
CA VAL A 56 7.62 3.38 4.03
C VAL A 56 6.92 3.04 5.34
N ALA A 57 6.68 1.75 5.57
CA ALA A 57 6.11 1.29 6.82
C ALA A 57 6.47 -0.18 7.05
N ALA A 58 7.11 -0.46 8.18
CA ALA A 58 7.38 -1.84 8.58
C ALA A 58 6.15 -2.43 9.27
N VAL A 59 5.95 -3.74 9.15
CA VAL A 59 4.77 -4.39 9.73
C VAL A 59 4.77 -4.38 11.26
N ASP A 60 5.94 -4.22 11.88
CA ASP A 60 6.06 -4.14 13.34
C ASP A 60 5.97 -2.70 13.87
N ASP A 61 5.60 -1.75 13.03
CA ASP A 61 5.42 -0.35 13.41
C ASP A 61 3.98 0.08 13.11
N PRO A 62 3.06 -0.08 14.08
CA PRO A 62 1.65 0.26 13.84
C PRO A 62 1.42 1.71 13.46
N ALA A 63 2.17 2.65 14.02
CA ALA A 63 2.01 4.06 13.69
C ALA A 63 2.40 4.33 12.23
N ALA A 64 3.47 3.68 11.74
CA ALA A 64 3.88 3.82 10.34
C ALA A 64 2.85 3.21 9.40
N LEU A 65 2.26 2.07 9.76
CA LEU A 65 1.20 1.46 8.95
C LEU A 65 -0.03 2.37 8.91
N ASP A 66 -0.40 2.96 10.04
CA ASP A 66 -1.53 3.89 10.07
C ASP A 66 -1.29 5.08 9.15
N ALA A 67 -0.08 5.64 9.16
CA ALA A 67 0.28 6.74 8.27
C ALA A 67 0.29 6.31 6.81
N ALA A 68 0.79 5.09 6.53
CA ALA A 68 0.88 4.58 5.16
C ALA A 68 -0.50 4.36 4.55
N PHE A 69 -1.48 3.95 5.35
CA PHE A 69 -2.82 3.66 4.86
C PHE A 69 -3.78 4.84 4.96
N ALA A 70 -3.34 5.95 5.54
CA ALA A 70 -4.18 7.13 5.68
C ALA A 70 -4.63 7.65 4.31
N GLY A 71 -5.91 7.95 4.18
CA GLY A 71 -6.47 8.51 2.96
C GLY A 71 -6.67 7.50 1.83
N THR A 72 -6.47 6.20 2.08
CA THR A 72 -6.74 5.17 1.08
C THR A 72 -8.10 4.55 1.29
N ALA A 73 -8.69 4.05 0.22
CA ALA A 73 -9.99 3.38 0.26
C ALA A 73 -9.88 1.88 0.50
N ALA A 74 -8.72 1.29 0.19
CA ALA A 74 -8.50 -0.15 0.31
C ALA A 74 -7.01 -0.45 0.44
N VAL A 75 -6.71 -1.64 0.94
CA VAL A 75 -5.33 -2.15 1.03
C VAL A 75 -5.27 -3.50 0.35
N VAL A 76 -4.30 -3.67 -0.54
CA VAL A 76 -3.97 -4.97 -1.14
C VAL A 76 -2.66 -5.44 -0.52
N HIS A 77 -2.66 -6.63 0.05
CA HIS A 77 -1.50 -7.19 0.73
C HIS A 77 -0.75 -8.13 -0.21
N CYS A 78 0.46 -7.75 -0.58
CA CYS A 78 1.32 -8.53 -1.47
C CYS A 78 2.65 -8.94 -0.83
N ALA A 79 2.87 -8.58 0.42
CA ALA A 79 4.13 -8.88 1.09
C ALA A 79 4.17 -10.29 1.63
N GLY A 80 5.30 -10.93 1.51
CA GLY A 80 5.56 -12.24 2.09
C GLY A 80 6.65 -12.19 3.15
N PRO A 81 6.76 -13.21 3.99
CA PRO A 81 5.82 -14.31 4.11
C PRO A 81 4.48 -13.85 4.66
N PHE A 82 3.42 -14.36 4.06
CA PHE A 82 2.07 -13.86 4.33
C PHE A 82 1.66 -14.03 5.79
N LEU A 83 1.99 -15.19 6.38
CA LEU A 83 1.62 -15.48 7.78
C LEU A 83 2.25 -14.48 8.76
N ASP A 84 3.42 -13.94 8.44
CA ASP A 84 4.12 -13.00 9.32
C ASP A 84 3.61 -11.57 9.17
N THR A 85 2.99 -11.24 8.04
CA THR A 85 2.64 -9.86 7.72
C THR A 85 1.13 -9.59 7.69
N ALA A 86 0.31 -10.63 7.56
CA ALA A 86 -1.13 -10.46 7.37
C ALA A 86 -1.82 -9.80 8.57
N ALA A 87 -1.53 -10.26 9.79
CA ALA A 87 -2.21 -9.72 10.98
C ALA A 87 -1.92 -8.24 11.21
N PRO A 88 -0.66 -7.77 11.20
CA PRO A 88 -0.39 -6.34 11.35
C PRO A 88 -1.03 -5.48 10.26
N VAL A 89 -1.02 -5.93 9.02
CA VAL A 89 -1.62 -5.18 7.92
C VAL A 89 -3.14 -5.15 8.06
N LEU A 90 -3.76 -6.27 8.42
CA LEU A 90 -5.19 -6.32 8.65
C LEU A 90 -5.61 -5.42 9.80
N ASP A 91 -4.87 -5.46 10.93
CA ASP A 91 -5.15 -4.62 12.07
C ASP A 91 -5.10 -3.13 11.70
N ALA A 92 -4.09 -2.72 10.93
CA ALA A 92 -3.96 -1.35 10.47
C ALA A 92 -5.12 -0.96 9.55
N ALA A 93 -5.53 -1.84 8.65
CA ALA A 93 -6.66 -1.58 7.76
C ALA A 93 -7.95 -1.42 8.56
N LEU A 94 -8.16 -2.25 9.58
CA LEU A 94 -9.34 -2.15 10.44
C LEU A 94 -9.35 -0.84 11.24
N ARG A 95 -8.18 -0.42 11.76
CA ARG A 95 -8.09 0.87 12.46
C ARG A 95 -8.42 2.04 11.53
N ALA A 96 -8.01 1.95 10.28
CA ALA A 96 -8.28 2.98 9.27
C ALA A 96 -9.68 2.86 8.67
N ARG A 97 -10.41 1.81 8.98
CA ARG A 97 -11.76 1.52 8.46
C ARG A 97 -11.79 1.44 6.93
N ILE A 98 -10.81 0.75 6.38
CA ILE A 98 -10.71 0.54 4.94
C ILE A 98 -10.71 -0.96 4.62
N HIS A 99 -10.80 -1.26 3.36
CA HIS A 99 -10.89 -2.65 2.86
C HIS A 99 -9.56 -3.28 2.55
#